data_f95552b4c0de2bf31b401de0742f96a3
#
_entry.id   f95552b4c0de2bf31b401de0742f96a3
#
_cell.length_a   1.000
_cell.length_b   1.000
_cell.length_c   1.000
_cell.angle_alpha   90.00
_cell.angle_beta   90.00
_cell.angle_gamma   90.00
#
_symmetry.space_group_name_H-M   'P 1'
#
loop_
_entity.id
_entity.type
_entity.pdbx_description
1 polymer ?
#
loop_
_entity_poly.entity_id
_entity_poly.type
_entity_poly.pdbx_seq_one_letter_code
_entity_poly.pdbx_strand_id
1 'polypeptide(L)'
;MPETLSPEEIKNMLTGPVNSIPTPFLADGQIDWVGFRNIIEVGIQGGSGVSLLTYGDSQFDHLSDDEVAELTECLIDQAAGRALTVAATRRWNNKKAVAFAHFCKEVGADVVMVLPSDHALPQGKIAHYREIADVMPMMLVGWPAHEILDGLMDHPNICSFKEDGSVDYAPDTMQKYSQYWRFMTGGGLWRNYTQWPWNPAYFSFFSSFAPHVASKYWSAYQRKDAEEAGAIIREIEKPFSYLANSVGGKFQALWRAAFELNGISARYLRAPMVSATDEEIDMLKGPIESLGLVTHPLRG
;
A
#
# COMPACT_ATOMS: atom_id res chain seq x y z
N MET A 1 17.58 -3.08 -20.74
CA MET A 1 16.75 -3.41 -19.57
C MET A 1 17.05 -2.33 -18.55
N PRO A 2 16.07 -1.79 -17.82
CA PRO A 2 16.37 -0.90 -16.71
C PRO A 2 17.29 -1.63 -15.72
N GLU A 3 18.20 -0.89 -15.10
CA GLU A 3 19.11 -1.44 -14.11
C GLU A 3 18.29 -1.88 -12.88
N THR A 4 18.35 -3.15 -12.52
CA THR A 4 17.59 -3.70 -11.41
C THR A 4 18.22 -3.25 -10.09
N LEU A 5 17.46 -2.61 -9.23
CA LEU A 5 17.91 -2.21 -7.89
C LEU A 5 18.34 -3.43 -7.07
N SER A 6 19.43 -3.30 -6.34
CA SER A 6 19.85 -4.30 -5.36
C SER A 6 18.92 -4.30 -4.13
N PRO A 7 18.81 -5.40 -3.40
CA PRO A 7 18.04 -5.45 -2.15
C PRO A 7 18.43 -4.36 -1.14
N GLU A 8 19.70 -3.97 -1.10
CA GLU A 8 20.17 -2.92 -0.17
C GLU A 8 19.72 -1.52 -0.62
N GLU A 9 19.74 -1.23 -1.92
CA GLU A 9 19.18 0.02 -2.47
C GLU A 9 17.69 0.10 -2.18
N ILE A 10 16.93 -0.99 -2.37
CA ILE A 10 15.52 -1.06 -2.04
C ILE A 10 15.26 -0.78 -0.56
N LYS A 11 16.04 -1.39 0.34
CA LYS A 11 15.96 -1.14 1.79
C LYS A 11 16.17 0.36 2.10
N ASN A 12 17.13 0.99 1.45
CA ASN A 12 17.42 2.40 1.68
C ASN A 12 16.33 3.33 1.13
N MET A 13 15.68 2.97 0.01
CA MET A 13 14.58 3.73 -0.57
C MET A 13 13.25 3.54 0.17
N LEU A 14 13.04 2.42 0.84
CA LEU A 14 11.81 2.15 1.59
C LEU A 14 11.78 2.96 2.89
N THR A 15 11.31 4.18 2.80
CA THR A 15 11.21 5.12 3.92
C THR A 15 10.02 6.06 3.75
N GLY A 16 9.49 6.57 4.85
CA GLY A 16 8.42 7.57 4.86
C GLY A 16 7.04 7.01 4.56
N PRO A 17 6.11 7.89 4.18
CA PRO A 17 4.78 7.48 3.77
C PRO A 17 4.84 6.73 2.44
N VAL A 18 4.32 5.51 2.43
CA VAL A 18 4.17 4.68 1.24
C VAL A 18 2.82 4.98 0.62
N ASN A 19 2.81 5.40 -0.66
CA ASN A 19 1.58 5.63 -1.40
C ASN A 19 0.87 4.30 -1.66
N SER A 20 -0.26 4.09 -1.00
CA SER A 20 -1.15 2.99 -1.31
C SER A 20 -1.98 3.33 -2.53
N ILE A 21 -1.93 2.47 -3.53
CA ILE A 21 -2.63 2.69 -4.79
C ILE A 21 -3.78 1.68 -4.89
N PRO A 22 -5.02 2.11 -4.66
CA PRO A 22 -6.19 1.29 -4.92
C PRO A 22 -6.53 1.30 -6.40
N THR A 23 -7.19 0.26 -6.89
CA THR A 23 -7.74 0.25 -8.24
C THR A 23 -9.03 1.08 -8.28
N PRO A 24 -9.09 2.16 -9.05
CA PRO A 24 -10.33 2.90 -9.30
C PRO A 24 -11.11 2.26 -10.44
N PHE A 25 -12.44 2.38 -10.38
CA PHE A 25 -13.32 1.86 -11.42
C PHE A 25 -14.27 2.94 -11.92
N LEU A 26 -14.72 2.81 -13.16
CA LEU A 26 -15.83 3.55 -13.73
C LEU A 26 -17.18 2.93 -13.30
N ALA A 27 -18.27 3.62 -13.54
CA ALA A 27 -19.61 3.16 -13.16
C ALA A 27 -20.01 1.82 -13.79
N ASP A 28 -19.45 1.48 -14.94
CA ASP A 28 -19.66 0.19 -15.64
C ASP A 28 -18.76 -0.95 -15.12
N GLY A 29 -17.90 -0.66 -14.13
CA GLY A 29 -16.97 -1.62 -13.55
C GLY A 29 -15.66 -1.81 -14.32
N GLN A 30 -15.42 -1.06 -15.38
CA GLN A 30 -14.10 -1.02 -16.03
C GLN A 30 -13.10 -0.24 -15.17
N ILE A 31 -11.81 -0.52 -15.34
CA ILE A 31 -10.76 0.22 -14.63
C ILE A 31 -10.72 1.68 -15.14
N ASP A 32 -10.72 2.63 -14.22
CA ASP A 32 -10.47 4.04 -14.49
C ASP A 32 -8.96 4.29 -14.62
N TRP A 33 -8.44 4.08 -15.82
CA TRP A 33 -7.00 4.22 -16.09
C TRP A 33 -6.48 5.64 -15.89
N VAL A 34 -7.30 6.64 -16.13
CA VAL A 34 -6.95 8.06 -15.87
C VAL A 34 -6.87 8.29 -14.37
N GLY A 35 -7.88 7.85 -13.62
CA GLY A 35 -7.89 7.93 -12.17
C GLY A 35 -6.72 7.14 -11.54
N PHE A 36 -6.39 5.97 -12.08
CA PHE A 36 -5.26 5.18 -11.60
C PHE A 36 -3.91 5.93 -11.73
N ARG A 37 -3.64 6.53 -12.90
CA ARG A 37 -2.45 7.35 -13.11
C ARG A 37 -2.43 8.59 -12.21
N ASN A 38 -3.58 9.22 -12.00
CA ASN A 38 -3.71 10.38 -11.12
C ASN A 38 -3.38 10.03 -9.66
N ILE A 39 -3.84 8.87 -9.16
CA ILE A 39 -3.55 8.40 -7.80
C ILE A 39 -2.03 8.21 -7.61
N ILE A 40 -1.35 7.63 -8.59
CA ILE A 40 0.11 7.47 -8.57
C ILE A 40 0.79 8.85 -8.55
N GLU A 41 0.37 9.74 -9.44
CA GLU A 41 0.95 11.06 -9.59
C GLU A 41 0.81 11.93 -8.33
N VAL A 42 -0.38 11.94 -7.71
CA VAL A 42 -0.65 12.65 -6.45
C VAL A 42 0.32 12.19 -5.35
N GLY A 43 0.52 10.88 -5.22
CA GLY A 43 1.45 10.35 -4.22
C GLY A 43 2.89 10.77 -4.47
N ILE A 44 3.36 10.69 -5.71
CA ILE A 44 4.73 11.07 -6.10
C ILE A 44 4.95 12.56 -5.91
N GLN A 45 4.05 13.42 -6.41
CA GLN A 45 4.13 14.87 -6.23
C GLN A 45 4.05 15.28 -4.76
N GLY A 46 3.30 14.50 -3.96
CA GLY A 46 3.21 14.68 -2.51
C GLY A 46 4.43 14.20 -1.73
N GLY A 47 5.49 13.72 -2.40
CA GLY A 47 6.76 13.33 -1.79
C GLY A 47 6.82 11.87 -1.32
N SER A 48 5.87 11.01 -1.72
CA SER A 48 5.98 9.58 -1.46
C SER A 48 7.05 8.96 -2.36
N GLY A 49 8.12 8.44 -1.76
CA GLY A 49 9.20 7.75 -2.47
C GLY A 49 8.87 6.30 -2.85
N VAL A 50 7.70 5.79 -2.48
CA VAL A 50 7.27 4.41 -2.72
C VAL A 50 5.82 4.38 -3.18
N SER A 51 5.56 3.68 -4.26
CA SER A 51 4.23 3.43 -4.84
C SER A 51 3.93 1.94 -4.81
N LEU A 52 2.87 1.56 -4.10
CA LEU A 52 2.59 0.17 -3.75
C LEU A 52 1.18 -0.24 -4.15
N LEU A 53 1.07 -1.29 -4.97
CA LEU A 53 -0.18 -2.01 -5.20
C LEU A 53 -0.45 -2.93 -4.01
N THR A 54 -1.65 -2.90 -3.47
CA THR A 54 -2.03 -3.77 -2.35
C THR A 54 -3.14 -4.72 -2.75
N TYR A 55 -3.10 -5.92 -2.21
CA TYR A 55 -4.10 -6.92 -2.47
C TYR A 55 -5.52 -6.46 -2.11
N GLY A 56 -5.73 -6.00 -0.86
CA GLY A 56 -7.06 -5.65 -0.35
C GLY A 56 -7.61 -4.36 -0.96
N ASP A 57 -6.83 -3.29 -0.88
CA ASP A 57 -7.30 -1.96 -1.31
C ASP A 57 -7.43 -1.86 -2.83
N SER A 58 -6.61 -2.60 -3.58
CA SER A 58 -6.69 -2.69 -5.03
C SER A 58 -7.77 -3.65 -5.53
N GLN A 59 -8.52 -4.28 -4.64
CA GLN A 59 -9.58 -5.24 -4.98
C GLN A 59 -9.09 -6.40 -5.89
N PHE A 60 -7.91 -6.92 -5.66
CA PHE A 60 -7.30 -7.95 -6.51
C PHE A 60 -8.13 -9.22 -6.67
N ASP A 61 -9.02 -9.54 -5.70
CA ASP A 61 -9.98 -10.65 -5.82
C ASP A 61 -11.05 -10.41 -6.89
N HIS A 62 -11.26 -9.15 -7.29
CA HIS A 62 -12.25 -8.74 -8.30
C HIS A 62 -11.62 -8.41 -9.66
N LEU A 63 -10.31 -8.62 -9.81
CA LEU A 63 -9.56 -8.39 -11.04
C LEU A 63 -9.28 -9.71 -11.76
N SER A 64 -9.18 -9.67 -13.07
CA SER A 64 -8.56 -10.76 -13.82
C SER A 64 -7.03 -10.74 -13.64
N ASP A 65 -6.36 -11.80 -14.08
CA ASP A 65 -4.89 -11.83 -14.02
C ASP A 65 -4.27 -10.85 -15.03
N ASP A 66 -4.92 -10.65 -16.17
CA ASP A 66 -4.49 -9.69 -17.18
C ASP A 66 -4.61 -8.26 -16.65
N GLU A 67 -5.72 -7.92 -15.95
CA GLU A 67 -5.87 -6.63 -15.29
C GLU A 67 -4.80 -6.38 -14.22
N VAL A 68 -4.39 -7.41 -13.47
CA VAL A 68 -3.28 -7.27 -12.48
C VAL A 68 -1.96 -7.00 -13.19
N ALA A 69 -1.70 -7.64 -14.32
CA ALA A 69 -0.51 -7.39 -15.13
C ALA A 69 -0.52 -5.96 -15.72
N GLU A 70 -1.64 -5.54 -16.32
CA GLU A 70 -1.81 -4.19 -16.90
C GLU A 70 -1.67 -3.08 -15.84
N LEU A 71 -2.22 -3.27 -14.62
CA LEU A 71 -2.05 -2.33 -13.51
C LEU A 71 -0.58 -2.24 -13.08
N THR A 72 0.13 -3.36 -13.09
CA THR A 72 1.57 -3.39 -12.78
C THR A 72 2.38 -2.61 -13.82
N GLU A 73 2.15 -2.86 -15.10
CA GLU A 73 2.80 -2.09 -16.18
C GLU A 73 2.49 -0.59 -16.10
N CYS A 74 1.21 -0.25 -15.87
CA CYS A 74 0.78 1.15 -15.74
C CYS A 74 1.42 1.83 -14.52
N LEU A 75 1.61 1.13 -13.38
CA LEU A 75 2.32 1.65 -12.23
C LEU A 75 3.76 2.02 -12.58
N ILE A 76 4.48 1.10 -13.23
CA ILE A 76 5.88 1.29 -13.59
C ILE A 76 6.04 2.44 -14.58
N ASP A 77 5.21 2.45 -15.63
CA ASP A 77 5.18 3.50 -16.64
C ASP A 77 4.91 4.88 -16.03
N GLN A 78 3.90 4.99 -15.16
CA GLN A 78 3.54 6.26 -14.52
C GLN A 78 4.58 6.70 -13.48
N ALA A 79 5.15 5.79 -12.72
CA ALA A 79 6.19 6.11 -11.74
C ALA A 79 7.47 6.60 -12.43
N ALA A 80 7.81 6.02 -13.58
CA ALA A 80 8.93 6.44 -14.43
C ALA A 80 10.26 6.66 -13.65
N GLY A 81 10.56 5.76 -12.70
CA GLY A 81 11.75 5.82 -11.85
C GLY A 81 11.74 6.91 -10.76
N ARG A 82 10.63 7.65 -10.59
CA ARG A 82 10.50 8.70 -9.56
C ARG A 82 10.17 8.16 -8.17
N ALA A 83 9.70 6.92 -8.09
CA ALA A 83 9.38 6.24 -6.84
C ALA A 83 9.70 4.75 -6.98
N LEU A 84 10.04 4.10 -5.86
CA LEU A 84 10.15 2.65 -5.77
C LEU A 84 8.79 2.02 -6.09
N THR A 85 8.75 1.08 -7.02
CA THR A 85 7.53 0.41 -7.46
C THR A 85 7.38 -0.96 -6.82
N VAL A 86 6.23 -1.19 -6.19
CA VAL A 86 5.92 -2.48 -5.55
C VAL A 86 4.68 -3.08 -6.20
N ALA A 87 4.89 -4.10 -7.04
CA ALA A 87 3.83 -4.94 -7.57
C ALA A 87 3.32 -5.91 -6.50
N ALA A 88 2.15 -6.51 -6.69
CA ALA A 88 1.60 -7.46 -5.73
C ALA A 88 1.05 -8.71 -6.41
N THR A 89 1.33 -9.88 -5.82
CA THR A 89 0.68 -11.13 -6.26
C THR A 89 -0.74 -11.22 -5.70
N ARG A 90 -1.52 -12.09 -6.32
CA ARG A 90 -2.72 -12.68 -5.69
C ARG A 90 -2.32 -13.96 -4.93
N ARG A 91 -3.30 -14.63 -4.30
CA ARG A 91 -3.10 -15.95 -3.69
C ARG A 91 -3.03 -17.05 -4.75
N TRP A 92 -2.00 -16.98 -5.59
CA TRP A 92 -1.75 -17.95 -6.66
C TRP A 92 -0.97 -19.18 -6.15
N ASN A 93 -1.00 -20.27 -6.93
CA ASN A 93 -0.05 -21.36 -6.73
C ASN A 93 1.37 -20.93 -7.15
N ASN A 94 2.39 -21.71 -6.73
CA ASN A 94 3.79 -21.38 -6.97
C ASN A 94 4.09 -21.09 -8.43
N LYS A 95 3.68 -21.98 -9.34
CA LYS A 95 3.97 -21.84 -10.78
C LYS A 95 3.52 -20.49 -11.32
N LYS A 96 2.31 -20.06 -10.92
CA LYS A 96 1.74 -18.79 -11.39
C LYS A 96 2.39 -17.59 -10.73
N ALA A 97 2.66 -17.66 -9.42
CA ALA A 97 3.33 -16.60 -8.69
C ALA A 97 4.76 -16.37 -9.18
N VAL A 98 5.51 -17.43 -9.45
CA VAL A 98 6.86 -17.36 -10.05
C VAL A 98 6.81 -16.79 -11.46
N ALA A 99 5.84 -17.21 -12.29
CA ALA A 99 5.66 -16.63 -13.63
C ALA A 99 5.36 -15.13 -13.57
N PHE A 100 4.52 -14.69 -12.62
CA PHE A 100 4.26 -13.27 -12.41
C PHE A 100 5.49 -12.51 -11.91
N ALA A 101 6.33 -13.10 -11.06
CA ALA A 101 7.59 -12.48 -10.65
C ALA A 101 8.55 -12.28 -11.84
N HIS A 102 8.63 -13.25 -12.76
CA HIS A 102 9.39 -13.09 -14.00
C HIS A 102 8.83 -11.94 -14.85
N PHE A 103 7.51 -11.87 -15.00
CA PHE A 103 6.85 -10.75 -15.67
C PHE A 103 7.18 -9.41 -15.00
N CYS A 104 7.02 -9.29 -13.67
CA CYS A 104 7.36 -8.08 -12.92
C CYS A 104 8.81 -7.62 -13.18
N LYS A 105 9.75 -8.57 -13.16
CA LYS A 105 11.17 -8.29 -13.45
C LYS A 105 11.37 -7.82 -14.88
N GLU A 106 10.70 -8.42 -15.85
CA GLU A 106 10.80 -8.08 -17.27
C GLU A 106 10.27 -6.66 -17.56
N VAL A 107 9.13 -6.30 -16.96
CA VAL A 107 8.52 -4.97 -17.14
C VAL A 107 9.17 -3.89 -16.27
N GLY A 108 10.08 -4.26 -15.35
CA GLY A 108 10.89 -3.32 -14.57
C GLY A 108 10.31 -2.90 -13.23
N ALA A 109 9.47 -3.73 -12.61
CA ALA A 109 9.07 -3.52 -11.21
C ALA A 109 10.28 -3.73 -10.28
N ASP A 110 10.42 -2.88 -9.26
CA ASP A 110 11.53 -2.96 -8.32
C ASP A 110 11.35 -4.09 -7.30
N VAL A 111 10.12 -4.28 -6.83
CA VAL A 111 9.78 -5.24 -5.76
C VAL A 111 8.46 -5.95 -6.10
N VAL A 112 8.37 -7.22 -5.77
CA VAL A 112 7.10 -7.95 -5.74
C VAL A 112 6.67 -8.25 -4.32
N MET A 113 5.48 -7.79 -3.90
CA MET A 113 4.85 -8.16 -2.63
C MET A 113 4.07 -9.46 -2.80
N VAL A 114 4.28 -10.41 -1.90
CA VAL A 114 3.81 -11.79 -2.08
C VAL A 114 2.83 -12.22 -1.01
N LEU A 115 1.67 -12.68 -1.45
CA LEU A 115 0.63 -13.30 -0.62
C LEU A 115 0.64 -14.81 -0.81
N PRO A 116 1.01 -15.60 0.21
CA PRO A 116 0.93 -17.06 0.12
C PRO A 116 -0.50 -17.54 0.29
N SER A 117 -0.75 -18.80 -0.07
CA SER A 117 -2.00 -19.49 0.26
C SER A 117 -2.21 -19.57 1.77
N ASP A 118 -3.39 -19.22 2.26
CA ASP A 118 -3.75 -19.30 3.68
C ASP A 118 -3.72 -20.75 4.21
N HIS A 119 -4.00 -21.73 3.34
CA HIS A 119 -4.06 -23.14 3.68
C HIS A 119 -2.73 -23.89 3.58
N ALA A 120 -1.67 -23.24 3.09
CA ALA A 120 -0.37 -23.88 3.00
C ALA A 120 0.27 -24.03 4.38
N LEU A 121 0.93 -25.19 4.59
CA LEU A 121 1.75 -25.43 5.78
C LEU A 121 3.01 -24.54 5.78
N PRO A 122 3.65 -24.31 6.94
CA PRO A 122 4.83 -23.44 7.04
C PRO A 122 5.91 -23.75 6.01
N GLN A 123 6.26 -25.02 5.81
CA GLN A 123 7.28 -25.45 4.84
C GLN A 123 6.88 -25.08 3.40
N GLY A 124 5.60 -25.21 3.07
CA GLY A 124 5.09 -24.83 1.75
C GLY A 124 5.11 -23.31 1.54
N LYS A 125 4.80 -22.51 2.58
CA LYS A 125 4.93 -21.05 2.55
C LYS A 125 6.39 -20.62 2.39
N ILE A 126 7.31 -21.22 3.12
CA ILE A 126 8.74 -20.93 3.00
C ILE A 126 9.24 -21.23 1.58
N ALA A 127 8.91 -22.40 1.03
CA ALA A 127 9.27 -22.76 -0.34
C ALA A 127 8.69 -21.76 -1.36
N HIS A 128 7.42 -21.41 -1.21
CA HIS A 128 6.73 -20.44 -2.08
C HIS A 128 7.45 -19.08 -2.09
N TYR A 129 7.77 -18.53 -0.93
CA TYR A 129 8.48 -17.25 -0.84
C TYR A 129 9.88 -17.33 -1.45
N ARG A 130 10.64 -18.40 -1.16
CA ARG A 130 12.00 -18.59 -1.70
C ARG A 130 12.03 -18.71 -3.20
N GLU A 131 11.13 -19.50 -3.81
CA GLU A 131 11.03 -19.65 -5.27
C GLU A 131 10.77 -18.32 -5.98
N ILE A 132 9.97 -17.44 -5.38
CA ILE A 132 9.69 -16.10 -5.93
C ILE A 132 10.88 -15.16 -5.71
N ALA A 133 11.47 -15.19 -4.52
CA ALA A 133 12.64 -14.38 -4.19
C ALA A 133 13.89 -14.75 -5.01
N ASP A 134 14.00 -15.98 -5.49
CA ASP A 134 15.06 -16.39 -6.44
C ASP A 134 14.96 -15.62 -7.77
N VAL A 135 13.79 -15.08 -8.12
CA VAL A 135 13.56 -14.36 -9.37
C VAL A 135 13.90 -12.87 -9.25
N MET A 136 13.42 -12.20 -8.18
CA MET A 136 13.56 -10.76 -7.99
C MET A 136 13.41 -10.34 -6.52
N PRO A 137 13.76 -9.09 -6.16
CA PRO A 137 13.51 -8.56 -4.83
C PRO A 137 12.05 -8.68 -4.39
N MET A 138 11.83 -9.09 -3.14
CA MET A 138 10.52 -9.44 -2.63
C MET A 138 10.20 -8.75 -1.30
N MET A 139 8.93 -8.39 -1.12
CA MET A 139 8.34 -7.88 0.11
C MET A 139 7.41 -8.94 0.72
N LEU A 140 7.63 -9.26 1.99
CA LEU A 140 6.68 -10.01 2.80
C LEU A 140 5.47 -9.14 3.16
N VAL A 141 4.31 -9.74 3.42
CA VAL A 141 3.11 -9.02 3.85
C VAL A 141 2.30 -9.84 4.86
N GLY A 142 1.61 -9.14 5.75
CA GLY A 142 0.70 -9.73 6.72
C GLY A 142 1.37 -10.00 8.07
N TRP A 143 1.06 -11.17 8.64
CA TRP A 143 1.56 -11.64 9.95
C TRP A 143 1.95 -13.12 9.93
N PRO A 144 2.92 -13.52 9.11
CA PRO A 144 3.40 -14.91 9.08
C PRO A 144 3.91 -15.35 10.46
N ALA A 145 3.68 -16.61 10.81
CA ALA A 145 4.25 -17.17 12.02
C ALA A 145 5.79 -17.08 12.03
N HIS A 146 6.39 -16.89 13.20
CA HIS A 146 7.84 -16.72 13.33
C HIS A 146 8.64 -17.90 12.74
N GLU A 147 8.11 -19.13 12.78
CA GLU A 147 8.70 -20.30 12.11
C GLU A 147 8.91 -20.07 10.61
N ILE A 148 7.96 -19.40 9.95
CA ILE A 148 8.07 -19.05 8.52
C ILE A 148 9.16 -18.01 8.33
N LEU A 149 9.14 -16.95 9.17
CA LEU A 149 10.12 -15.88 9.10
C LEU A 149 11.55 -16.38 9.35
N ASP A 150 11.74 -17.26 10.34
CA ASP A 150 13.03 -17.92 10.63
C ASP A 150 13.56 -18.71 9.41
N GLY A 151 12.66 -19.32 8.63
CA GLY A 151 13.00 -20.03 7.39
C GLY A 151 13.32 -19.13 6.19
N LEU A 152 13.22 -17.80 6.34
CA LEU A 152 13.38 -16.84 5.23
C LEU A 152 14.50 -15.82 5.45
N MET A 153 14.98 -15.65 6.71
CA MET A 153 15.88 -14.55 7.09
C MET A 153 17.24 -14.56 6.41
N ASP A 154 17.67 -15.69 5.87
CA ASP A 154 18.94 -15.86 5.15
C ASP A 154 18.84 -15.58 3.65
N HIS A 155 17.63 -15.33 3.12
CA HIS A 155 17.45 -15.13 1.69
C HIS A 155 17.73 -13.66 1.28
N PRO A 156 18.73 -13.38 0.44
CA PRO A 156 19.20 -12.01 0.18
C PRO A 156 18.17 -11.14 -0.52
N ASN A 157 17.32 -11.69 -1.36
CA ASN A 157 16.30 -10.95 -2.11
C ASN A 157 15.00 -10.70 -1.33
N ILE A 158 14.84 -11.28 -0.13
CA ILE A 158 13.75 -10.87 0.75
C ILE A 158 14.23 -9.63 1.49
N CYS A 159 13.84 -8.46 1.02
CA CYS A 159 14.42 -7.19 1.46
C CYS A 159 13.50 -6.36 2.35
N SER A 160 12.19 -6.63 2.35
CA SER A 160 11.22 -5.80 3.07
C SER A 160 10.01 -6.58 3.57
N PHE A 161 9.32 -5.98 4.53
CA PHE A 161 8.13 -6.58 5.15
C PHE A 161 7.08 -5.51 5.46
N LYS A 162 5.92 -5.60 4.79
CA LYS A 162 4.70 -4.87 5.16
C LYS A 162 4.00 -5.62 6.28
N GLU A 163 4.20 -5.16 7.50
CA GLU A 163 3.66 -5.79 8.70
C GLU A 163 2.22 -5.31 8.95
N ASP A 164 1.26 -6.23 8.95
CA ASP A 164 -0.18 -5.97 9.13
C ASP A 164 -0.76 -6.66 10.40
N GLY A 165 0.08 -7.22 11.25
CA GLY A 165 -0.34 -7.97 12.46
C GLY A 165 -0.88 -7.08 13.58
N SER A 166 -1.13 -7.70 14.72
CA SER A 166 -1.62 -7.02 15.92
C SER A 166 -0.51 -6.25 16.64
N VAL A 167 -0.91 -5.45 17.63
CA VAL A 167 0.05 -4.78 18.53
C VAL A 167 0.88 -5.76 19.37
N ASP A 168 0.40 -7.00 19.53
CA ASP A 168 1.15 -8.05 20.25
C ASP A 168 2.17 -8.75 19.34
N TYR A 169 1.93 -8.76 18.02
CA TYR A 169 2.82 -9.40 17.05
C TYR A 169 3.91 -8.46 16.51
N ALA A 170 3.54 -7.22 16.21
CA ALA A 170 4.38 -6.31 15.46
C ALA A 170 5.68 -5.91 16.17
N PRO A 171 5.68 -5.50 17.47
CA PRO A 171 6.91 -5.08 18.15
C PRO A 171 7.95 -6.18 18.23
N ASP A 172 7.55 -7.38 18.64
CA ASP A 172 8.46 -8.52 18.78
C ASP A 172 9.04 -8.95 17.43
N THR A 173 8.18 -8.95 16.39
CA THR A 173 8.59 -9.29 15.04
C THR A 173 9.57 -8.26 14.48
N MET A 174 9.27 -6.97 14.61
CA MET A 174 10.17 -5.91 14.14
C MET A 174 11.50 -5.92 14.90
N GLN A 175 11.47 -6.06 16.23
CA GLN A 175 12.70 -6.16 17.03
C GLN A 175 13.59 -7.30 16.57
N LYS A 176 13.01 -8.49 16.35
CA LYS A 176 13.76 -9.69 15.96
C LYS A 176 14.34 -9.63 14.54
N TYR A 177 13.54 -9.12 13.58
CA TYR A 177 13.87 -9.27 12.16
C TYR A 177 14.29 -7.98 11.45
N SER A 178 14.29 -6.79 12.11
CA SER A 178 14.69 -5.53 11.48
C SER A 178 16.15 -5.48 11.00
N GLN A 179 17.00 -6.38 11.48
CA GLN A 179 18.36 -6.54 10.97
C GLN A 179 18.42 -7.20 9.58
N TYR A 180 17.38 -7.96 9.19
CA TYR A 180 17.31 -8.65 7.91
C TYR A 180 16.47 -7.87 6.90
N TRP A 181 15.33 -7.33 7.33
CA TRP A 181 14.33 -6.70 6.45
C TRP A 181 14.02 -5.27 6.84
N ARG A 182 13.72 -4.48 5.83
CA ARG A 182 13.18 -3.14 6.04
C ARG A 182 11.68 -3.22 6.30
N PHE A 183 11.25 -2.76 7.45
CA PHE A 183 9.84 -2.81 7.82
C PHE A 183 9.04 -1.61 7.33
N MET A 184 7.78 -1.86 7.04
CA MET A 184 6.74 -0.89 6.83
C MET A 184 5.49 -1.32 7.62
N THR A 185 4.97 -0.44 8.48
CA THR A 185 3.67 -0.71 9.11
C THR A 185 2.55 -0.62 8.11
N GLY A 186 1.71 -1.65 8.06
CA GLY A 186 0.40 -1.59 7.42
C GLY A 186 -0.67 -1.11 8.40
N GLY A 187 -1.76 -0.55 7.90
CA GLY A 187 -2.87 -0.06 8.73
C GLY A 187 -2.73 1.39 9.19
N GLY A 188 -3.42 1.77 10.26
CA GLY A 188 -3.57 3.16 10.67
C GLY A 188 -2.30 3.79 11.25
N LEU A 189 -2.20 5.11 11.18
CA LEU A 189 -1.04 5.88 11.68
C LEU A 189 -0.76 5.65 13.17
N TRP A 190 -1.79 5.40 13.99
CA TRP A 190 -1.61 5.13 15.44
C TRP A 190 -0.70 3.94 15.74
N ARG A 191 -0.55 2.98 14.82
CA ARG A 191 0.34 1.83 15.01
C ARG A 191 1.81 2.23 15.07
N ASN A 192 2.18 3.32 14.39
CA ASN A 192 3.57 3.79 14.36
C ASN A 192 4.10 4.19 15.73
N TYR A 193 3.25 4.65 16.65
CA TYR A 193 3.68 5.00 18.01
C TYR A 193 4.29 3.84 18.78
N THR A 194 3.72 2.65 18.61
CA THR A 194 4.17 1.45 19.33
C THR A 194 5.32 0.74 18.63
N GLN A 195 5.66 1.16 17.41
CA GLN A 195 6.61 0.46 16.55
C GLN A 195 7.91 1.24 16.29
N TRP A 196 8.06 2.41 16.91
CA TRP A 196 9.35 3.08 16.99
C TRP A 196 10.33 2.23 17.82
N PRO A 197 11.60 2.12 17.43
CA PRO A 197 12.34 2.77 16.35
C PRO A 197 12.48 1.92 15.07
N TRP A 198 11.84 0.77 14.99
CA TRP A 198 12.08 -0.24 13.95
C TRP A 198 11.30 -0.01 12.65
N ASN A 199 10.46 1.02 12.63
CA ASN A 199 9.53 1.29 11.54
C ASN A 199 9.94 2.51 10.72
N PRO A 200 10.79 2.34 9.69
CA PRO A 200 11.27 3.43 8.85
C PRO A 200 10.26 3.91 7.80
N ALA A 201 9.19 3.15 7.58
CA ALA A 201 8.15 3.46 6.60
C ALA A 201 6.77 3.07 7.14
N TYR A 202 5.73 3.66 6.59
CA TYR A 202 4.37 3.30 6.95
C TYR A 202 3.42 3.40 5.75
N PHE A 203 2.43 2.52 5.73
CA PHE A 203 1.36 2.52 4.76
C PHE A 203 0.44 3.73 4.99
N SER A 204 0.24 4.55 3.97
CA SER A 204 -0.58 5.74 4.06
C SER A 204 -1.58 5.84 2.91
N PHE A 205 -2.85 5.70 3.23
CA PHE A 205 -3.92 6.00 2.28
C PHE A 205 -4.04 7.51 2.01
N PHE A 206 -3.64 8.38 2.95
CA PHE A 206 -3.61 9.84 2.73
C PHE A 206 -2.64 10.24 1.62
N SER A 207 -1.56 9.50 1.42
CA SER A 207 -0.60 9.80 0.33
C SER A 207 -1.25 9.83 -1.04
N SER A 208 -2.36 9.11 -1.23
CA SER A 208 -3.06 8.98 -2.50
C SER A 208 -4.06 10.11 -2.81
N PHE A 209 -4.45 10.94 -1.81
CA PHE A 209 -5.40 12.04 -2.04
C PHE A 209 -5.18 13.30 -1.20
N ALA A 210 -4.50 13.18 -0.06
CA ALA A 210 -4.17 14.29 0.83
C ALA A 210 -2.72 14.16 1.34
N PRO A 211 -1.71 14.18 0.44
CA PRO A 211 -0.33 13.87 0.77
C PRO A 211 0.28 14.81 1.81
N HIS A 212 -0.24 16.04 1.95
CA HIS A 212 0.19 16.98 2.99
C HIS A 212 -0.03 16.44 4.41
N VAL A 213 -1.09 15.62 4.64
CA VAL A 213 -1.32 14.98 5.94
C VAL A 213 -0.26 13.92 6.20
N ALA A 214 0.03 13.08 5.20
CA ALA A 214 1.08 12.07 5.29
C ALA A 214 2.46 12.68 5.54
N SER A 215 2.81 13.72 4.81
CA SER A 215 4.09 14.43 4.94
C SER A 215 4.23 15.13 6.31
N LYS A 216 3.15 15.75 6.82
CA LYS A 216 3.13 16.38 8.13
C LYS A 216 3.33 15.35 9.24
N TYR A 217 2.63 14.22 9.18
CA TYR A 217 2.81 13.12 10.11
C TYR A 217 4.24 12.58 10.06
N TRP A 218 4.78 12.35 8.86
CA TRP A 218 6.15 11.85 8.70
C TRP A 218 7.20 12.79 9.27
N SER A 219 7.03 14.10 9.08
CA SER A 219 7.91 15.10 9.64
C SER A 219 7.89 15.09 11.17
N ALA A 220 6.73 14.97 11.80
CA ALA A 220 6.60 14.83 13.25
C ALA A 220 7.24 13.51 13.74
N TYR A 221 7.00 12.42 13.03
CA TYR A 221 7.59 11.11 13.32
C TYR A 221 9.13 11.14 13.32
N GLN A 222 9.73 11.75 12.28
CA GLN A 222 11.20 11.87 12.18
C GLN A 222 11.82 12.70 13.32
N ARG A 223 11.12 13.74 13.77
CA ARG A 223 11.52 14.54 14.92
C ARG A 223 11.24 13.88 16.26
N LYS A 224 10.56 12.74 16.27
CA LYS A 224 10.05 12.05 17.47
C LYS A 224 9.08 12.94 18.28
N ASP A 225 8.38 13.81 17.59
CA ASP A 225 7.35 14.67 18.15
C ASP A 225 6.02 13.90 18.29
N ALA A 226 5.89 13.19 19.41
CA ALA A 226 4.73 12.35 19.68
C ALA A 226 3.44 13.19 19.86
N GLU A 227 3.54 14.44 20.30
CA GLU A 227 2.37 15.31 20.48
C GLU A 227 1.80 15.74 19.13
N GLU A 228 2.64 16.25 18.21
CA GLU A 228 2.20 16.65 16.87
C GLU A 228 1.70 15.44 16.06
N ALA A 229 2.46 14.33 16.07
CA ALA A 229 2.02 13.10 15.40
C ALA A 229 0.68 12.60 15.95
N GLY A 230 0.49 12.67 17.29
CA GLY A 230 -0.77 12.32 17.94
C GLY A 230 -1.92 13.27 17.64
N ALA A 231 -1.66 14.55 17.47
CA ALA A 231 -2.66 15.52 17.06
C ALA A 231 -3.20 15.19 15.67
N ILE A 232 -2.31 14.86 14.70
CA ILE A 232 -2.72 14.46 13.34
C ILE A 232 -3.64 13.24 13.39
N ILE A 233 -3.30 12.23 14.19
CA ILE A 233 -4.13 11.03 14.35
C ILE A 233 -5.50 11.39 14.96
N ARG A 234 -5.53 12.18 16.04
CA ARG A 234 -6.76 12.50 16.77
C ARG A 234 -7.68 13.44 16.00
N GLU A 235 -7.10 14.40 15.28
CA GLU A 235 -7.83 15.53 14.69
C GLU A 235 -8.16 15.32 13.22
N ILE A 236 -7.42 14.44 12.52
CA ILE A 236 -7.61 14.20 11.09
C ILE A 236 -7.91 12.71 10.82
N GLU A 237 -6.99 11.79 11.15
CA GLU A 237 -7.10 10.41 10.71
C GLU A 237 -8.31 9.68 11.30
N LYS A 238 -8.46 9.73 12.64
CA LYS A 238 -9.59 9.08 13.31
C LYS A 238 -10.94 9.68 12.90
N PRO A 239 -11.12 11.02 12.90
CA PRO A 239 -12.36 11.62 12.40
C PRO A 239 -12.69 11.21 10.97
N PHE A 240 -11.70 11.23 10.04
CA PHE A 240 -11.92 10.73 8.69
C PHE A 240 -12.36 9.27 8.69
N SER A 241 -11.65 8.39 9.39
CA SER A 241 -11.95 6.97 9.43
C SER A 241 -13.35 6.67 10.00
N TYR A 242 -13.82 7.48 10.96
CA TYR A 242 -15.16 7.31 11.54
C TYR A 242 -16.29 7.66 10.56
N LEU A 243 -16.04 8.49 9.55
CA LEU A 243 -17.03 8.77 8.50
C LEU A 243 -17.42 7.49 7.73
N ALA A 244 -16.57 6.46 7.73
CA ALA A 244 -16.90 5.16 7.13
C ALA A 244 -18.16 4.52 7.71
N ASN A 245 -18.55 4.87 8.95
CA ASN A 245 -19.78 4.36 9.57
C ASN A 245 -21.06 4.93 8.95
N SER A 246 -20.98 6.07 8.27
CA SER A 246 -22.10 6.75 7.60
C SER A 246 -22.24 6.38 6.13
N VAL A 247 -21.39 5.49 5.61
CA VAL A 247 -21.39 5.08 4.19
C VAL A 247 -21.65 3.58 4.07
N GLY A 248 -22.53 3.18 3.17
CA GLY A 248 -22.90 1.78 2.97
C GLY A 248 -21.71 0.88 2.61
N GLY A 249 -20.82 1.34 1.74
CA GLY A 249 -19.58 0.66 1.36
C GLY A 249 -18.42 0.78 2.35
N LYS A 250 -18.66 1.36 3.54
CA LYS A 250 -17.68 1.51 4.61
C LYS A 250 -16.41 2.25 4.17
N PHE A 251 -15.25 1.86 4.72
CA PHE A 251 -14.00 2.57 4.49
C PHE A 251 -13.57 2.61 3.01
N GLN A 252 -13.82 1.55 2.26
CA GLN A 252 -13.45 1.52 0.85
C GLN A 252 -14.26 2.54 0.03
N ALA A 253 -15.55 2.69 0.29
CA ALA A 253 -16.39 3.70 -0.37
C ALA A 253 -16.04 5.12 0.09
N LEU A 254 -15.76 5.33 1.39
CA LEU A 254 -15.30 6.61 1.92
C LEU A 254 -14.01 7.07 1.23
N TRP A 255 -13.05 6.17 1.09
CA TRP A 255 -11.77 6.49 0.46
C TRP A 255 -11.94 6.88 -1.02
N ARG A 256 -12.78 6.14 -1.79
CA ARG A 256 -13.10 6.51 -3.19
C ARG A 256 -13.89 7.82 -3.28
N ALA A 257 -14.77 8.08 -2.31
CA ALA A 257 -15.45 9.37 -2.21
C ALA A 257 -14.45 10.54 -2.05
N ALA A 258 -13.39 10.35 -1.23
CA ALA A 258 -12.34 11.35 -1.11
C ALA A 258 -11.57 11.59 -2.42
N PHE A 259 -11.36 10.56 -3.24
CA PHE A 259 -10.78 10.74 -4.59
C PHE A 259 -11.69 11.57 -5.49
N GLU A 260 -12.98 11.28 -5.53
CA GLU A 260 -13.93 12.02 -6.37
C GLU A 260 -14.03 13.48 -5.94
N LEU A 261 -14.14 13.74 -4.64
CA LEU A 261 -14.17 15.10 -4.09
C LEU A 261 -12.89 15.90 -4.39
N ASN A 262 -11.77 15.23 -4.57
CA ASN A 262 -10.50 15.83 -4.98
C ASN A 262 -10.29 15.87 -6.51
N GLY A 263 -11.20 15.32 -7.30
CA GLY A 263 -11.07 15.27 -8.76
C GLY A 263 -9.96 14.34 -9.26
N ILE A 264 -9.60 13.32 -8.47
CA ILE A 264 -8.51 12.37 -8.76
C ILE A 264 -9.02 11.21 -9.61
N SER A 265 -10.08 10.54 -9.16
CA SER A 265 -10.72 9.42 -9.86
C SER A 265 -12.21 9.34 -9.54
N ALA A 266 -12.95 8.53 -10.28
CA ALA A 266 -14.32 8.21 -9.96
C ALA A 266 -14.41 7.38 -8.66
N ARG A 267 -15.57 7.47 -7.96
CA ARG A 267 -15.80 6.83 -6.64
C ARG A 267 -16.13 5.35 -6.67
N TYR A 268 -16.28 4.77 -7.87
CA TYR A 268 -16.88 3.45 -7.98
C TYR A 268 -15.97 2.31 -7.51
N LEU A 269 -16.61 1.30 -6.96
CA LEU A 269 -16.05 0.01 -6.59
C LEU A 269 -16.64 -1.06 -7.49
N ARG A 270 -15.89 -2.09 -7.81
CA ARG A 270 -16.41 -3.24 -8.57
C ARG A 270 -17.26 -4.14 -7.68
N ALA A 271 -18.43 -4.53 -8.15
CA ALA A 271 -19.30 -5.46 -7.41
C ALA A 271 -18.55 -6.78 -7.04
N PRO A 272 -18.88 -7.40 -5.90
CA PRO A 272 -20.01 -7.11 -5.01
C PRO A 272 -19.79 -5.97 -3.99
N MET A 273 -18.68 -5.23 -4.08
CA MET A 273 -18.46 -4.08 -3.20
C MET A 273 -19.39 -2.93 -3.55
N VAL A 274 -19.73 -2.14 -2.53
CA VAL A 274 -20.74 -1.07 -2.63
C VAL A 274 -20.04 0.28 -2.69
N SER A 275 -20.31 1.03 -3.74
CA SER A 275 -19.86 2.41 -3.90
C SER A 275 -20.71 3.38 -3.08
N ALA A 276 -20.18 4.56 -2.77
CA ALA A 276 -20.96 5.64 -2.18
C ALA A 276 -22.03 6.14 -3.17
N THR A 277 -23.23 6.43 -2.65
CA THR A 277 -24.32 7.07 -3.44
C THR A 277 -24.07 8.57 -3.60
N ASP A 278 -24.88 9.23 -4.45
CA ASP A 278 -24.79 10.69 -4.61
C ASP A 278 -25.12 11.41 -3.30
N GLU A 279 -26.15 10.93 -2.57
CA GLU A 279 -26.53 11.47 -1.27
C GLU A 279 -25.41 11.28 -0.22
N GLU A 280 -24.70 10.16 -0.26
CA GLU A 280 -23.56 9.91 0.63
C GLU A 280 -22.37 10.82 0.29
N ILE A 281 -22.11 11.10 -0.99
CA ILE A 281 -21.10 12.09 -1.42
C ILE A 281 -21.45 13.49 -0.91
N ASP A 282 -22.70 13.93 -1.10
CA ASP A 282 -23.14 15.25 -0.62
C ASP A 282 -23.01 15.37 0.90
N MET A 283 -23.35 14.30 1.63
CA MET A 283 -23.19 14.23 3.09
C MET A 283 -21.72 14.25 3.55
N LEU A 284 -20.83 13.59 2.81
CA LEU A 284 -19.40 13.50 3.14
C LEU A 284 -18.62 14.77 2.85
N LYS A 285 -19.04 15.57 1.89
CA LYS A 285 -18.31 16.73 1.38
C LYS A 285 -17.92 17.70 2.50
N GLY A 286 -18.89 18.20 3.25
CA GLY A 286 -18.63 19.16 4.34
C GLY A 286 -17.67 18.61 5.42
N PRO A 287 -17.90 17.42 5.98
CA PRO A 287 -16.99 16.79 6.92
C PRO A 287 -15.55 16.62 6.37
N ILE A 288 -15.39 16.14 5.13
CA ILE A 288 -14.06 15.93 4.52
C ILE A 288 -13.36 17.29 4.27
N GLU A 289 -14.09 18.31 3.81
CA GLU A 289 -13.59 19.69 3.65
C GLU A 289 -13.14 20.28 5.00
N SER A 290 -13.92 20.08 6.06
CA SER A 290 -13.59 20.60 7.41
C SER A 290 -12.33 20.00 8.00
N LEU A 291 -11.95 18.80 7.58
CA LEU A 291 -10.69 18.14 7.93
C LEU A 291 -9.50 18.62 7.08
N GLY A 292 -9.73 19.53 6.11
CA GLY A 292 -8.70 19.99 5.18
C GLY A 292 -8.26 18.95 4.16
N LEU A 293 -9.14 18.00 3.81
CA LEU A 293 -8.85 16.85 2.96
C LEU A 293 -9.34 17.01 1.51
N VAL A 294 -9.95 18.13 1.16
CA VAL A 294 -10.29 18.48 -0.23
C VAL A 294 -9.31 19.57 -0.70
N THR A 295 -8.31 19.19 -1.46
CA THR A 295 -7.20 20.06 -1.87
C THR A 295 -7.04 20.18 -3.39
N HIS A 296 -7.72 19.34 -4.17
CA HIS A 296 -7.56 19.26 -5.63
C HIS A 296 -6.09 19.21 -6.09
N PRO A 297 -5.32 18.23 -5.65
CA PRO A 297 -3.86 18.21 -5.75
C PRO A 297 -3.31 18.25 -7.19
N LEU A 298 -4.15 17.91 -8.20
CA LEU A 298 -3.78 17.96 -9.62
C LEU A 298 -4.16 19.27 -10.33
N ARG A 299 -4.68 20.27 -9.59
CA ARG A 299 -5.10 21.58 -10.12
C ARG A 299 -4.16 22.72 -9.73
N GLY A 300 -3.04 22.37 -9.08
CA GLY A 300 -2.02 23.32 -8.64
C GLY A 300 -0.96 23.62 -9.68
#